data_854078088640829c1cc63ad368bab735
#
_entry.id   854078088640829c1cc63ad368bab735
#
_cell.length_a   1.000
_cell.length_b   1.000
_cell.length_c   1.000
_cell.angle_alpha   90.00
_cell.angle_beta   90.00
_cell.angle_gamma   90.00
#
_symmetry.space_group_name_H-M   'P 1'
#
loop_
_entity.id
_entity.type
_entity.pdbx_description
1 polymer ?
#
loop_
_entity_poly.entity_id
_entity_poly.type
_entity_poly.pdbx_seq_one_letter_code
_entity_poly.pdbx_strand_id
1 'polypeptide(L)'
;ADEETKKYETEIKKMEDDRADLYSAIVKLKASINELNQKGRERLLEAFTKVNRKFNEVYTKLFNGGTAKIELVDSDDPLEAGLEMYVSPPGKRLQSITLLSGGEQALTALSLVFAVFLVNPSPICILDEVDAPLDDANVTRFCSLLDELTKITKTKFIIITHHALTM
;
A
#
# COMPACT_ATOMS: atom_id res chain seq x y z
N ALA A 1 62.77 -10.94 -23.76
CA ALA A 1 61.76 -12.00 -23.92
C ALA A 1 61.29 -12.56 -22.56
N ASP A 2 62.18 -13.07 -21.72
CA ASP A 2 61.77 -13.69 -20.44
C ASP A 2 61.17 -12.72 -19.40
N GLU A 3 61.63 -11.49 -19.36
CA GLU A 3 61.14 -10.47 -18.46
C GLU A 3 59.73 -9.95 -18.84
N GLU A 4 59.48 -9.79 -20.14
CA GLU A 4 58.17 -9.42 -20.67
C GLU A 4 57.13 -10.52 -20.45
N THR A 5 57.52 -11.78 -20.67
CA THR A 5 56.66 -12.93 -20.43
C THR A 5 56.21 -13.00 -18.95
N LYS A 6 57.15 -12.86 -18.01
CA LYS A 6 56.82 -12.81 -16.57
C LYS A 6 55.93 -11.65 -16.20
N LYS A 7 56.09 -10.49 -16.84
CA LYS A 7 55.23 -9.33 -16.62
C LYS A 7 53.78 -9.62 -17.03
N TYR A 8 53.61 -10.17 -18.23
CA TYR A 8 52.27 -10.53 -18.73
C TYR A 8 51.64 -11.64 -17.92
N GLU A 9 52.38 -12.64 -17.50
CA GLU A 9 51.88 -13.69 -16.58
C GLU A 9 51.38 -13.12 -15.27
N THR A 10 52.06 -12.13 -14.70
CA THR A 10 51.67 -11.46 -13.46
C THR A 10 50.41 -10.61 -13.67
N GLU A 11 50.32 -9.91 -14.80
CA GLU A 11 49.13 -9.12 -15.16
C GLU A 11 47.90 -10.02 -15.41
N ILE A 12 48.06 -11.14 -16.09
CA ILE A 12 46.98 -12.11 -16.33
C ILE A 12 46.49 -12.67 -15.01
N LYS A 13 47.39 -13.09 -14.13
CA LYS A 13 47.01 -13.62 -12.83
C LYS A 13 46.26 -12.60 -11.99
N LYS A 14 46.69 -11.33 -11.99
CA LYS A 14 45.99 -10.25 -11.31
C LYS A 14 44.60 -10.04 -11.85
N MET A 15 44.44 -10.05 -13.20
CA MET A 15 43.11 -9.91 -13.82
C MET A 15 42.18 -11.11 -13.51
N GLU A 16 42.75 -12.32 -13.41
CA GLU A 16 42.00 -13.52 -13.02
C GLU A 16 41.54 -13.44 -11.56
N ASP A 17 42.38 -12.98 -10.65
CA ASP A 17 42.05 -12.75 -9.24
C ASP A 17 40.97 -11.67 -9.10
N ASP A 18 41.14 -10.52 -9.79
CA ASP A 18 40.18 -9.42 -9.81
C ASP A 18 38.83 -9.89 -10.35
N ARG A 19 38.84 -10.73 -11.40
CA ARG A 19 37.62 -11.32 -11.99
C ARG A 19 36.92 -12.26 -10.99
N ALA A 20 37.67 -13.09 -10.30
CA ALA A 20 37.15 -14.01 -9.29
C ALA A 20 36.49 -13.26 -8.13
N ASP A 21 37.12 -12.17 -7.67
CA ASP A 21 36.60 -11.31 -6.62
C ASP A 21 35.27 -10.62 -7.06
N LEU A 22 35.22 -10.11 -8.28
CA LEU A 22 34.02 -9.52 -8.84
C LEU A 22 32.87 -10.54 -8.97
N TYR A 23 33.16 -11.75 -9.44
CA TYR A 23 32.19 -12.83 -9.48
C TYR A 23 31.63 -13.18 -8.10
N SER A 24 32.51 -13.30 -7.11
CA SER A 24 32.12 -13.54 -5.73
C SER A 24 31.23 -12.42 -5.18
N ALA A 25 31.58 -11.16 -5.47
CA ALA A 25 30.77 -10.00 -5.07
C ALA A 25 29.38 -10.01 -5.73
N ILE A 26 29.30 -10.33 -7.03
CA ILE A 26 28.03 -10.44 -7.77
C ILE A 26 27.13 -11.54 -7.16
N VAL A 27 27.70 -12.71 -6.85
CA VAL A 27 26.96 -13.82 -6.22
C VAL A 27 26.40 -13.40 -4.87
N LYS A 28 27.20 -12.74 -4.03
CA LYS A 28 26.77 -12.24 -2.72
C LYS A 28 25.65 -11.20 -2.84
N LEU A 29 25.79 -10.25 -3.79
CA LEU A 29 24.78 -9.23 -4.04
C LEU A 29 23.46 -9.84 -4.52
N LYS A 30 23.50 -10.80 -5.46
CA LYS A 30 22.30 -11.50 -5.92
C LYS A 30 21.61 -12.27 -4.78
N ALA A 31 22.36 -12.94 -3.92
CA ALA A 31 21.80 -13.62 -2.76
C ALA A 31 21.12 -12.64 -1.80
N SER A 32 21.74 -11.49 -1.51
CA SER A 32 21.18 -10.44 -0.67
C SER A 32 19.90 -9.84 -1.26
N ILE A 33 19.88 -9.58 -2.58
CA ILE A 33 18.67 -9.09 -3.27
C ILE A 33 17.53 -10.10 -3.15
N ASN A 34 17.81 -11.39 -3.36
CA ASN A 34 16.80 -12.43 -3.26
C ASN A 34 16.24 -12.53 -1.83
N GLU A 35 17.09 -12.44 -0.81
CA GLU A 35 16.65 -12.43 0.58
C GLU A 35 15.77 -11.21 0.91
N LEU A 36 16.18 -10.01 0.46
CA LEU A 36 15.40 -8.80 0.65
C LEU A 36 14.04 -8.87 -0.06
N ASN A 37 14.00 -9.38 -1.29
CA ASN A 37 12.75 -9.57 -2.03
C ASN A 37 11.82 -10.55 -1.34
N GLN A 38 12.35 -11.66 -0.83
CA GLN A 38 11.55 -12.63 -0.08
C GLN A 38 10.94 -12.00 1.18
N LYS A 39 11.76 -11.31 1.99
CA LYS A 39 11.27 -10.58 3.17
C LYS A 39 10.26 -9.49 2.80
N GLY A 40 10.48 -8.82 1.65
CA GLY A 40 9.56 -7.83 1.11
C GLY A 40 8.19 -8.44 0.81
N ARG A 41 8.16 -9.60 0.12
CA ARG A 41 6.90 -10.33 -0.19
C ARG A 41 6.16 -10.73 1.07
N GLU A 42 6.84 -11.32 2.04
CA GLU A 42 6.24 -11.76 3.30
C GLU A 42 5.60 -10.58 4.05
N ARG A 43 6.33 -9.47 4.19
CA ARG A 43 5.82 -8.26 4.85
C ARG A 43 4.65 -7.61 4.11
N LEU A 44 4.73 -7.58 2.78
CA LEU A 44 3.66 -7.04 1.94
C LEU A 44 2.37 -7.85 2.10
N LEU A 45 2.45 -9.18 2.04
CA LEU A 45 1.29 -10.05 2.21
C LEU A 45 0.69 -9.97 3.62
N GLU A 46 1.52 -9.86 4.64
CA GLU A 46 1.04 -9.65 6.01
C GLU A 46 0.32 -8.29 6.15
N ALA A 47 0.92 -7.21 5.63
CA ALA A 47 0.31 -5.89 5.63
C ALA A 47 -0.98 -5.87 4.81
N PHE A 48 -0.98 -6.48 3.63
CA PHE A 48 -2.15 -6.61 2.75
C PHE A 48 -3.33 -7.29 3.48
N THR A 49 -3.06 -8.39 4.17
CA THR A 49 -4.10 -9.11 4.93
C THR A 49 -4.71 -8.24 6.03
N LYS A 50 -3.87 -7.48 6.76
CA LYS A 50 -4.31 -6.56 7.82
C LYS A 50 -5.14 -5.41 7.23
N VAL A 51 -4.65 -4.80 6.15
CA VAL A 51 -5.34 -3.69 5.46
C VAL A 51 -6.67 -4.17 4.89
N ASN A 52 -6.71 -5.33 4.24
CA ASN A 52 -7.94 -5.87 3.65
C ASN A 52 -9.04 -6.08 4.70
N ARG A 53 -8.67 -6.64 5.86
CA ARG A 53 -9.60 -6.77 6.97
C ARG A 53 -10.11 -5.40 7.46
N LYS A 54 -9.21 -4.44 7.66
CA LYS A 54 -9.58 -3.10 8.10
C LYS A 54 -10.41 -2.35 7.06
N PHE A 55 -10.12 -2.55 5.79
CA PHE A 55 -10.90 -1.98 4.69
C PHE A 55 -12.36 -2.46 4.74
N ASN A 56 -12.57 -3.76 4.91
CA ASN A 56 -13.92 -4.28 5.08
C ASN A 56 -14.64 -3.71 6.33
N GLU A 57 -13.94 -3.61 7.46
CA GLU A 57 -14.48 -3.05 8.71
C GLU A 57 -14.91 -1.59 8.53
N VAL A 58 -14.03 -0.74 7.96
CA VAL A 58 -14.30 0.68 7.74
C VAL A 58 -15.42 0.88 6.71
N TYR A 59 -15.35 0.14 5.60
CA TYR A 59 -16.38 0.19 4.55
C TYR A 59 -17.77 -0.16 5.09
N THR A 60 -17.87 -1.27 5.81
CA THR A 60 -19.15 -1.72 6.39
C THR A 60 -19.75 -0.68 7.33
N LYS A 61 -18.92 0.03 8.10
CA LYS A 61 -19.38 1.13 8.95
C LYS A 61 -19.86 2.33 8.14
N LEU A 62 -19.08 2.78 7.16
CA LEU A 62 -19.41 3.94 6.33
C LEU A 62 -20.69 3.76 5.53
N PHE A 63 -20.90 2.57 4.98
CA PHE A 63 -22.05 2.26 4.14
C PHE A 63 -23.24 1.65 4.91
N ASN A 64 -23.13 1.49 6.24
CA ASN A 64 -24.11 0.80 7.08
C ASN A 64 -24.43 -0.61 6.59
N GLY A 65 -23.40 -1.37 6.22
CA GLY A 65 -23.49 -2.72 5.68
C GLY A 65 -22.65 -2.90 4.43
N GLY A 66 -22.88 -3.99 3.73
CA GLY A 66 -22.10 -4.36 2.57
C GLY A 66 -20.75 -4.97 2.93
N THR A 67 -19.92 -5.19 1.92
CA THR A 67 -18.57 -5.74 2.06
C THR A 67 -17.60 -5.08 1.11
N ALA A 68 -16.34 -5.04 1.48
CA ALA A 68 -15.27 -4.53 0.64
C ALA A 68 -14.02 -5.42 0.75
N LYS A 69 -13.33 -5.59 -0.35
CA LYS A 69 -12.05 -6.30 -0.40
C LYS A 69 -11.13 -5.68 -1.44
N ILE A 70 -9.83 -5.85 -1.19
CA ILE A 70 -8.78 -5.60 -2.17
C ILE A 70 -8.22 -6.92 -2.65
N GLU A 71 -7.84 -6.98 -3.91
CA GLU A 71 -7.19 -8.13 -4.54
C GLU A 71 -5.92 -7.71 -5.25
N LEU A 72 -4.92 -8.58 -5.21
CA LEU A 72 -3.72 -8.44 -6.03
C LEU A 72 -4.02 -9.03 -7.40
N VAL A 73 -3.72 -8.29 -8.46
CA VAL A 73 -4.02 -8.64 -9.86
C VAL A 73 -2.77 -8.51 -10.72
N ASP A 74 -2.85 -9.01 -11.95
CA ASP A 74 -1.85 -8.86 -13.02
C ASP A 74 -0.51 -9.58 -12.81
N SER A 75 -0.18 -10.07 -11.61
CA SER A 75 1.05 -10.83 -11.37
C SER A 75 0.89 -11.77 -10.18
N ASP A 76 1.54 -12.95 -10.27
CA ASP A 76 1.67 -13.88 -9.16
C ASP A 76 2.71 -13.40 -8.11
N ASP A 77 3.60 -12.48 -8.50
CA ASP A 77 4.54 -11.85 -7.58
C ASP A 77 3.89 -10.65 -6.90
N PRO A 78 3.68 -10.68 -5.56
CA PRO A 78 3.06 -9.59 -4.82
C PRO A 78 3.78 -8.24 -4.97
N LEU A 79 5.08 -8.24 -5.25
CA LEU A 79 5.87 -7.01 -5.42
C LEU A 79 5.62 -6.33 -6.77
N GLU A 80 5.09 -7.08 -7.76
CA GLU A 80 4.80 -6.60 -9.12
C GLU A 80 3.31 -6.54 -9.40
N ALA A 81 2.48 -7.05 -8.47
CA ALA A 81 1.04 -7.10 -8.64
C ALA A 81 0.40 -5.70 -8.56
N GLY A 82 -0.62 -5.50 -9.40
CA GLY A 82 -1.57 -4.41 -9.28
C GLY A 82 -2.52 -4.61 -8.09
N LEU A 83 -3.25 -3.56 -7.72
CA LEU A 83 -4.25 -3.61 -6.65
C LEU A 83 -5.61 -3.21 -7.22
N GLU A 84 -6.60 -4.06 -7.05
CA GLU A 84 -7.97 -3.78 -7.45
C GLU A 84 -8.93 -3.84 -6.25
N MET A 85 -9.92 -2.93 -6.24
CA MET A 85 -10.92 -2.83 -5.20
C MET A 85 -12.26 -3.39 -5.68
N TYR A 86 -12.80 -4.33 -4.92
CA TYR A 86 -14.13 -4.88 -5.12
C TYR A 86 -15.00 -4.59 -3.92
N VAL A 87 -16.20 -4.11 -4.17
CA VAL A 87 -17.16 -3.75 -3.14
C VAL A 87 -18.55 -4.26 -3.46
N SER A 88 -19.30 -4.56 -2.42
CA SER A 88 -20.71 -4.91 -2.48
C SER A 88 -21.47 -3.96 -1.56
N PRO A 89 -22.01 -2.85 -2.09
CA PRO A 89 -22.89 -1.99 -1.30
C PRO A 89 -24.12 -2.78 -0.79
N PRO A 90 -24.76 -2.32 0.30
CA PRO A 90 -25.94 -3.01 0.84
C PRO A 90 -27.01 -3.29 -0.23
N GLY A 91 -27.39 -4.55 -0.39
CA GLY A 91 -28.37 -4.99 -1.38
C GLY A 91 -27.88 -5.08 -2.83
N LYS A 92 -26.60 -4.81 -3.08
CA LYS A 92 -25.98 -4.93 -4.42
C LYS A 92 -25.00 -6.12 -4.47
N ARG A 93 -24.69 -6.58 -5.69
CA ARG A 93 -23.67 -7.62 -5.91
C ARG A 93 -22.26 -7.03 -5.81
N LEU A 94 -21.29 -7.91 -5.57
CA LEU A 94 -19.86 -7.56 -5.62
C LEU A 94 -19.50 -7.02 -7.00
N GLN A 95 -18.86 -5.89 -7.06
CA GLN A 95 -18.47 -5.20 -8.29
C GLN A 95 -17.20 -4.39 -8.09
N SER A 96 -16.51 -4.05 -9.19
CA SER A 96 -15.37 -3.14 -9.16
C SER A 96 -15.80 -1.74 -8.74
N ILE A 97 -14.94 -1.02 -8.04
CA ILE A 97 -15.16 0.37 -7.62
C ILE A 97 -15.54 1.29 -8.80
N THR A 98 -15.04 0.99 -10.01
CA THR A 98 -15.32 1.77 -11.22
C THR A 98 -16.80 1.81 -11.64
N LEU A 99 -17.61 0.89 -11.12
CA LEU A 99 -19.04 0.80 -11.39
C LEU A 99 -19.93 1.55 -10.36
N LEU A 100 -19.30 2.20 -9.38
CA LEU A 100 -20.00 3.00 -8.38
C LEU A 100 -20.22 4.44 -8.86
N SER A 101 -21.13 5.18 -8.19
CA SER A 101 -21.25 6.63 -8.37
C SER A 101 -19.98 7.35 -7.87
N GLY A 102 -19.72 8.58 -8.36
CA GLY A 102 -18.52 9.32 -7.99
C GLY A 102 -18.37 9.52 -6.48
N GLY A 103 -19.44 9.86 -5.77
CA GLY A 103 -19.41 9.98 -4.30
C GLY A 103 -19.19 8.65 -3.58
N GLU A 104 -19.80 7.55 -4.07
CA GLU A 104 -19.55 6.20 -3.54
C GLU A 104 -18.09 5.76 -3.79
N GLN A 105 -17.53 6.08 -4.97
CA GLN A 105 -16.11 5.81 -5.27
C GLN A 105 -15.19 6.56 -4.31
N ALA A 106 -15.43 7.86 -4.13
CA ALA A 106 -14.63 8.69 -3.23
C ALA A 106 -14.68 8.17 -1.78
N LEU A 107 -15.88 7.85 -1.29
CA LEU A 107 -16.07 7.33 0.06
C LEU A 107 -15.42 5.94 0.23
N THR A 108 -15.47 5.10 -0.81
CA THR A 108 -14.78 3.79 -0.83
C THR A 108 -13.26 3.96 -0.80
N ALA A 109 -12.72 4.89 -1.58
CA ALA A 109 -11.29 5.19 -1.56
C ALA A 109 -10.84 5.72 -0.18
N LEU A 110 -11.62 6.60 0.43
CA LEU A 110 -11.39 7.06 1.82
C LEU A 110 -11.42 5.90 2.82
N SER A 111 -12.31 4.91 2.63
CA SER A 111 -12.35 3.71 3.48
C SER A 111 -11.03 2.95 3.44
N LEU A 112 -10.39 2.84 2.27
CA LEU A 112 -9.09 2.19 2.13
C LEU A 112 -7.98 3.03 2.78
N VAL A 113 -7.97 4.35 2.58
CA VAL A 113 -6.99 5.25 3.22
C VAL A 113 -7.07 5.12 4.74
N PHE A 114 -8.26 5.13 5.32
CA PHE A 114 -8.43 4.94 6.76
C PHE A 114 -8.10 3.52 7.23
N ALA A 115 -8.32 2.51 6.40
CA ALA A 115 -7.90 1.15 6.70
C ALA A 115 -6.37 1.04 6.83
N VAL A 116 -5.63 1.63 5.89
CA VAL A 116 -4.16 1.70 5.95
C VAL A 116 -3.71 2.49 7.18
N PHE A 117 -4.35 3.64 7.44
CA PHE A 117 -4.08 4.46 8.62
C PHE A 117 -4.29 3.69 9.93
N LEU A 118 -5.36 2.90 10.05
CA LEU A 118 -5.66 2.11 11.25
C LEU A 118 -4.68 0.96 11.50
N VAL A 119 -4.00 0.47 10.47
CA VAL A 119 -2.94 -0.53 10.63
C VAL A 119 -1.69 0.07 11.27
N ASN A 120 -1.40 1.34 10.97
CA ASN A 120 -0.26 2.07 11.55
C ASN A 120 -0.63 3.54 11.83
N PRO A 121 -1.36 3.83 12.93
CA PRO A 121 -1.86 5.16 13.22
C PRO A 121 -0.73 6.18 13.45
N SER A 122 -0.83 7.33 12.81
CA SER A 122 0.04 8.49 13.07
C SER A 122 -0.50 9.34 14.24
N PRO A 123 0.34 10.05 15.00
CA PRO A 123 -0.10 10.97 16.03
C PRO A 123 -0.95 12.15 15.52
N ILE A 124 -0.71 12.56 14.26
CA ILE A 124 -1.42 13.66 13.58
C ILE A 124 -1.81 13.17 12.18
N CYS A 125 -3.04 13.47 11.78
CA CYS A 125 -3.55 13.24 10.43
C CYS A 125 -4.17 14.54 9.90
N ILE A 126 -3.71 15.00 8.74
CA ILE A 126 -4.23 16.20 8.08
C ILE A 126 -5.01 15.75 6.85
N LEU A 127 -6.25 16.16 6.75
CA LEU A 127 -7.17 15.87 5.65
C LEU A 127 -7.51 17.20 4.97
N ASP A 128 -7.08 17.35 3.72
CA ASP A 128 -7.25 18.58 2.95
C ASP A 128 -8.27 18.36 1.83
N GLU A 129 -9.44 18.99 1.95
CA GLU A 129 -10.56 18.95 1.00
C GLU A 129 -11.00 17.53 0.56
N VAL A 130 -10.83 16.53 1.43
CA VAL A 130 -11.18 15.12 1.11
C VAL A 130 -12.68 14.89 0.96
N ASP A 131 -13.48 15.80 1.45
CA ASP A 131 -14.95 15.80 1.38
C ASP A 131 -15.51 16.51 0.14
N ALA A 132 -14.68 17.19 -0.65
CA ALA A 132 -15.10 17.92 -1.83
C ALA A 132 -15.92 17.08 -2.86
N PRO A 133 -15.60 15.81 -3.14
CA PRO A 133 -16.37 14.98 -4.06
C PRO A 133 -17.62 14.33 -3.42
N LEU A 134 -17.88 14.55 -2.13
CA LEU A 134 -18.96 13.90 -1.39
C LEU A 134 -20.24 14.75 -1.43
N ASP A 135 -21.39 14.08 -1.53
CA ASP A 135 -22.68 14.69 -1.26
C ASP A 135 -22.97 14.78 0.25
N ASP A 136 -23.98 15.52 0.64
CA ASP A 136 -24.33 15.77 2.06
C ASP A 136 -24.52 14.47 2.86
N ALA A 137 -25.11 13.44 2.26
CA ALA A 137 -25.32 12.15 2.92
C ALA A 137 -23.99 11.42 3.18
N ASN A 138 -23.08 11.47 2.22
CA ASN A 138 -21.75 10.87 2.34
C ASN A 138 -20.82 11.67 3.25
N VAL A 139 -20.94 13.01 3.26
CA VAL A 139 -20.23 13.88 4.23
C VAL A 139 -20.66 13.53 5.66
N THR A 140 -21.96 13.35 5.91
CA THR A 140 -22.44 12.96 7.24
C THR A 140 -21.85 11.61 7.69
N ARG A 141 -21.77 10.63 6.80
CA ARG A 141 -21.14 9.34 7.08
C ARG A 141 -19.64 9.47 7.36
N PHE A 142 -18.96 10.30 6.58
CA PHE A 142 -17.54 10.60 6.75
C PHE A 142 -17.26 11.24 8.12
N CYS A 143 -18.05 12.26 8.52
CA CYS A 143 -17.92 12.88 9.84
C CYS A 143 -18.16 11.89 10.98
N SER A 144 -19.17 11.02 10.86
CA SER A 144 -19.45 9.98 11.84
C SER A 144 -18.29 8.99 11.99
N LEU A 145 -17.64 8.62 10.88
CA LEU A 145 -16.45 7.77 10.93
C LEU A 145 -15.29 8.46 11.63
N LEU A 146 -15.03 9.74 11.31
CA LEU A 146 -13.96 10.50 11.97
C LEU A 146 -14.15 10.58 13.48
N ASP A 147 -15.38 10.80 13.93
CA ASP A 147 -15.71 10.81 15.34
C ASP A 147 -15.45 9.45 16.03
N GLU A 148 -15.73 8.34 15.35
CA GLU A 148 -15.34 7.02 15.82
C GLU A 148 -13.83 6.82 15.86
N LEU A 149 -13.12 7.25 14.81
CA LEU A 149 -11.66 7.10 14.72
C LEU A 149 -10.95 7.88 15.82
N THR A 150 -11.43 9.07 16.20
CA THR A 150 -10.87 9.84 17.31
C THR A 150 -11.02 9.12 18.65
N LYS A 151 -12.06 8.30 18.82
CA LYS A 151 -12.28 7.49 20.03
C LYS A 151 -11.40 6.26 20.11
N ILE A 152 -11.07 5.67 18.96
CA ILE A 152 -10.29 4.42 18.85
C ILE A 152 -8.78 4.71 18.83
N THR A 153 -8.38 5.81 18.20
CA THR A 153 -6.98 6.21 18.04
C THR A 153 -6.66 7.42 18.91
N LYS A 154 -5.39 7.59 19.25
CA LYS A 154 -4.92 8.82 19.92
C LYS A 154 -4.52 9.91 18.93
N THR A 155 -4.92 9.78 17.67
CA THR A 155 -4.59 10.70 16.59
C THR A 155 -5.38 11.99 16.70
N LYS A 156 -4.71 13.10 16.45
CA LYS A 156 -5.34 14.41 16.25
C LYS A 156 -5.61 14.58 14.76
N PHE A 157 -6.89 14.71 14.39
CA PHE A 157 -7.30 15.00 13.01
C PHE A 157 -7.42 16.51 12.82
N ILE A 158 -6.81 17.03 11.76
CA ILE A 158 -6.95 18.40 11.28
C ILE A 158 -7.62 18.31 9.92
N ILE A 159 -8.78 18.94 9.78
CA ILE A 159 -9.57 18.90 8.55
C ILE A 159 -9.63 20.29 7.97
N ILE A 160 -9.24 20.43 6.70
CA ILE A 160 -9.38 21.62 5.90
C ILE A 160 -10.54 21.36 4.95
N THR A 161 -11.58 22.17 5.00
CA THR A 161 -12.81 21.94 4.23
C THR A 161 -13.49 23.26 3.88
N HIS A 162 -14.23 23.26 2.77
CA HIS A 162 -15.20 24.29 2.39
C HIS A 162 -16.66 23.83 2.58
N HIS A 163 -16.86 22.60 3.07
CA HIS A 163 -18.19 22.02 3.25
C HIS A 163 -18.77 22.39 4.62
N ALA A 164 -19.92 23.08 4.62
CA ALA A 164 -20.55 23.57 5.85
C ALA A 164 -20.91 22.48 6.88
N LEU A 165 -21.15 21.24 6.44
CA LEU A 165 -21.47 20.11 7.31
C LEU A 165 -20.24 19.49 7.99
N THR A 166 -19.05 19.77 7.48
CA THR A 166 -17.79 19.26 8.05
C THR A 166 -17.19 20.24 9.07
N MET A 167 -17.59 21.52 9.01
CA MET A 167 -17.20 22.56 9.97
C MET A 167 -17.97 22.42 11.28
#